data_3bfd95261d6efb900b9b4044109a4a54
#
_entry.id   3bfd95261d6efb900b9b4044109a4a54
#
_cell.length_a   1.000
_cell.length_b   1.000
_cell.length_c   1.000
_cell.angle_alpha   90.00
_cell.angle_beta   90.00
_cell.angle_gamma   90.00
#
_symmetry.space_group_name_H-M   'P 1'
#
loop_
_entity.id
_entity.type
_entity.pdbx_description
1 polymer ?
#
loop_
_entity_poly.entity_id
_entity_poly.type
_entity_poly.pdbx_seq_one_letter_code
_entity_poly.pdbx_strand_id
1 'polypeptide(L)'
;LSQERAKLFIEQVDVKVDGDVENGKYYYGKAGGEDHFRVIYQPKQIHPLNAFSHAGAYAAVEFFYNAFGTPAGHEKISPDNQVWFVKEMFNLLGYIGIFLFIVPCADLLLATPYFGTLKATQELPANASPRSKKEKIVFAAGYIVCAALPAILVMPVMFWWIGQGTKETWVSDIPHVWNHFFGQPNTNELSVWTGVTGILIALVMFLCYRVCGQKNGQTAQGLGLVIKPADIFKTVLLALSVITGIYMITFFADWAFNTDFRFWMLAVKAFNAQTLVYALIYMLPFVLFYIVNSAVVNGFNRIDCMKDWQSVALTCVGNVIGIFIMIVVEYGTIISKGVFIWNPMRIFNLFP
;
A
#
# COMPACT_ATOMS: atom_id res chain seq x y z
N LEU A 1 -11.93 17.50 -17.03
CA LEU A 1 -11.59 17.82 -18.42
C LEU A 1 -12.00 19.28 -18.69
N SER A 2 -11.15 20.07 -19.38
CA SER A 2 -11.60 21.42 -19.79
C SER A 2 -12.67 21.29 -20.87
N GLN A 3 -13.64 22.19 -20.87
CA GLN A 3 -14.73 22.19 -21.87
C GLN A 3 -14.19 22.26 -23.30
N GLU A 4 -13.15 23.03 -23.54
CA GLU A 4 -12.48 23.11 -24.84
C GLU A 4 -11.99 21.77 -25.35
N ARG A 5 -11.28 20.99 -24.50
CA ARG A 5 -10.82 19.63 -24.86
C ARG A 5 -11.97 18.65 -25.03
N ALA A 6 -13.03 18.80 -24.24
CA ALA A 6 -14.23 18.01 -24.39
C ALA A 6 -14.91 18.24 -25.75
N LYS A 7 -15.05 19.52 -26.17
CA LYS A 7 -15.58 19.90 -27.49
C LYS A 7 -14.73 19.32 -28.62
N LEU A 8 -13.40 19.52 -28.59
CA LEU A 8 -12.49 18.96 -29.58
C LEU A 8 -12.62 17.45 -29.74
N PHE A 9 -12.85 16.72 -28.66
CA PHE A 9 -13.08 15.27 -28.70
C PHE A 9 -14.43 14.90 -29.35
N ILE A 10 -15.50 15.62 -28.99
CA ILE A 10 -16.85 15.37 -29.56
C ILE A 10 -16.89 15.76 -31.06
N GLU A 11 -16.28 16.85 -31.43
CA GLU A 11 -16.29 17.39 -32.81
C GLU A 11 -15.52 16.53 -33.81
N GLN A 12 -14.78 15.49 -33.34
CA GLN A 12 -14.15 14.50 -34.23
C GLN A 12 -15.15 13.65 -35.04
N VAL A 13 -16.43 13.69 -34.74
CA VAL A 13 -17.50 12.98 -35.48
C VAL A 13 -18.38 13.96 -36.27
N ASP A 14 -17.83 15.04 -36.79
CA ASP A 14 -18.51 16.05 -37.62
C ASP A 14 -19.79 16.65 -36.96
N VAL A 15 -19.77 16.78 -35.64
CA VAL A 15 -20.83 17.40 -34.85
C VAL A 15 -20.30 18.68 -34.23
N LYS A 16 -21.02 19.81 -34.44
CA LYS A 16 -20.74 21.07 -33.72
C LYS A 16 -21.45 21.06 -32.38
N VAL A 17 -20.73 21.45 -31.34
CA VAL A 17 -21.26 21.57 -29.99
C VAL A 17 -21.44 23.04 -29.64
N ASP A 18 -22.69 23.49 -29.66
CA ASP A 18 -23.06 24.82 -29.18
C ASP A 18 -23.24 24.77 -27.66
N GLY A 19 -22.44 25.56 -26.93
CA GLY A 19 -22.44 25.54 -25.47
C GLY A 19 -21.47 24.53 -24.87
N ASP A 20 -21.73 24.09 -23.65
CA ASP A 20 -20.88 23.14 -22.93
C ASP A 20 -21.21 21.66 -23.28
N VAL A 21 -20.21 20.83 -23.29
CA VAL A 21 -20.39 19.36 -23.43
C VAL A 21 -21.09 18.82 -22.18
N GLU A 22 -22.20 18.13 -22.38
CA GLU A 22 -22.99 17.56 -21.30
C GLU A 22 -22.46 16.19 -20.91
N ASN A 23 -22.36 15.94 -19.59
CA ASN A 23 -21.91 14.65 -19.06
C ASN A 23 -22.91 13.52 -19.39
N GLY A 24 -22.41 12.43 -19.98
CA GLY A 24 -23.21 11.26 -20.33
C GLY A 24 -24.10 11.43 -21.57
N LYS A 25 -24.04 12.56 -22.27
CA LYS A 25 -24.79 12.75 -23.52
C LYS A 25 -24.04 12.17 -24.69
N TYR A 26 -24.78 11.41 -25.51
CA TYR A 26 -24.29 10.82 -26.75
C TYR A 26 -24.41 11.82 -27.89
N TYR A 27 -23.33 12.08 -28.58
CA TYR A 27 -23.25 12.94 -29.75
C TYR A 27 -22.98 12.04 -30.96
N TYR A 28 -23.96 11.98 -31.87
CA TYR A 28 -23.91 11.13 -33.07
C TYR A 28 -23.49 11.95 -34.27
N GLY A 29 -22.59 11.42 -35.08
CA GLY A 29 -22.09 12.07 -36.28
C GLY A 29 -21.30 11.09 -37.15
N LYS A 30 -20.59 11.60 -38.15
CA LYS A 30 -19.78 10.79 -39.06
C LYS A 30 -18.30 11.01 -38.89
N ALA A 31 -17.53 9.93 -39.01
CA ALA A 31 -16.09 10.01 -39.10
C ALA A 31 -15.62 9.03 -40.19
N GLY A 32 -14.84 9.54 -41.19
CA GLY A 32 -14.45 8.72 -42.32
C GLY A 32 -15.58 8.18 -43.20
N GLY A 33 -16.76 8.81 -43.13
CA GLY A 33 -17.97 8.39 -43.89
C GLY A 33 -18.86 7.40 -43.17
N GLU A 34 -18.43 6.86 -42.04
CA GLU A 34 -19.19 5.91 -41.22
C GLU A 34 -19.87 6.60 -40.04
N ASP A 35 -20.98 6.03 -39.56
CA ASP A 35 -21.71 6.53 -38.41
C ASP A 35 -20.97 6.19 -37.12
N HIS A 36 -20.71 7.22 -36.32
CA HIS A 36 -20.02 7.11 -35.04
C HIS A 36 -20.75 7.92 -33.98
N PHE A 37 -20.41 7.66 -32.70
CA PHE A 37 -20.79 8.54 -31.61
C PHE A 37 -19.61 8.83 -30.69
N ARG A 38 -19.75 9.87 -29.90
CA ARG A 38 -18.84 10.25 -28.82
C ARG A 38 -19.65 10.52 -27.56
N VAL A 39 -19.10 10.14 -26.42
CA VAL A 39 -19.69 10.42 -25.11
C VAL A 39 -18.57 10.69 -24.10
N ILE A 40 -18.80 11.58 -23.17
CA ILE A 40 -17.89 11.83 -22.05
C ILE A 40 -18.65 11.57 -20.77
N TYR A 41 -18.14 10.64 -19.96
CA TYR A 41 -18.61 10.40 -18.61
C TYR A 41 -17.63 11.03 -17.62
N GLN A 42 -18.12 11.90 -16.75
CA GLN A 42 -17.34 12.55 -15.71
C GLN A 42 -18.04 12.36 -14.35
N PRO A 43 -17.94 11.16 -13.76
CA PRO A 43 -18.50 10.92 -12.44
C PRO A 43 -17.79 11.79 -11.39
N LYS A 44 -18.54 12.26 -10.39
CA LYS A 44 -18.00 13.08 -9.28
C LYS A 44 -17.25 12.21 -8.28
N GLN A 45 -16.12 11.69 -8.69
CA GLN A 45 -15.27 10.80 -7.86
C GLN A 45 -13.80 10.95 -8.25
N ILE A 46 -12.91 10.50 -7.39
CA ILE A 46 -11.47 10.49 -7.67
C ILE A 46 -11.11 9.40 -8.69
N HIS A 47 -10.07 9.62 -9.47
CA HIS A 47 -9.66 8.70 -10.56
C HIS A 47 -9.52 7.22 -10.13
N PRO A 48 -8.89 6.87 -9.00
CA PRO A 48 -8.77 5.47 -8.58
C PRO A 48 -10.09 4.77 -8.27
N LEU A 49 -11.16 5.51 -7.96
CA LEU A 49 -12.47 4.93 -7.70
C LEU A 49 -13.27 4.65 -8.98
N ASN A 50 -12.83 5.09 -10.17
CA ASN A 50 -13.57 4.87 -11.41
C ASN A 50 -13.81 3.38 -11.69
N ALA A 51 -12.82 2.53 -11.43
CA ALA A 51 -12.95 1.08 -11.61
C ALA A 51 -13.66 0.38 -10.44
N PHE A 52 -13.94 1.10 -9.34
CA PHE A 52 -14.56 0.59 -8.12
C PHE A 52 -15.76 1.45 -7.73
N SER A 53 -16.62 1.70 -8.69
CA SER A 53 -17.79 2.53 -8.45
C SER A 53 -18.99 2.12 -9.31
N HIS A 54 -20.17 2.33 -8.74
CA HIS A 54 -21.44 2.12 -9.44
C HIS A 54 -21.52 2.99 -10.70
N ALA A 55 -21.14 4.26 -10.60
CA ALA A 55 -21.18 5.20 -11.74
C ALA A 55 -20.22 4.80 -12.87
N GLY A 56 -19.02 4.28 -12.52
CA GLY A 56 -18.05 3.79 -13.51
C GLY A 56 -18.56 2.53 -14.22
N ALA A 57 -19.09 1.58 -13.48
CA ALA A 57 -19.68 0.36 -14.04
C ALA A 57 -20.92 0.68 -14.88
N TYR A 58 -21.80 1.57 -14.42
CA TYR A 58 -22.95 2.07 -15.18
C TYR A 58 -22.51 2.64 -16.54
N ALA A 59 -21.57 3.57 -16.53
CA ALA A 59 -21.05 4.21 -17.74
C ALA A 59 -20.49 3.22 -18.74
N ALA A 60 -19.75 2.21 -18.26
CA ALA A 60 -19.19 1.17 -19.12
C ALA A 60 -20.28 0.29 -19.75
N VAL A 61 -21.23 -0.19 -18.95
CA VAL A 61 -22.34 -1.04 -19.45
C VAL A 61 -23.21 -0.27 -20.44
N GLU A 62 -23.56 0.98 -20.12
CA GLU A 62 -24.37 1.84 -20.99
C GLU A 62 -23.64 2.12 -22.31
N PHE A 63 -22.35 2.41 -22.26
CA PHE A 63 -21.52 2.60 -23.46
C PHE A 63 -21.55 1.37 -24.37
N PHE A 64 -21.34 0.17 -23.82
CA PHE A 64 -21.33 -1.05 -24.60
C PHE A 64 -22.69 -1.39 -25.19
N TYR A 65 -23.80 -1.16 -24.48
CA TYR A 65 -25.13 -1.31 -25.05
C TYR A 65 -25.42 -0.35 -26.20
N ASN A 66 -24.92 0.89 -26.11
CA ASN A 66 -25.11 1.86 -27.19
C ASN A 66 -24.18 1.56 -28.38
N ALA A 67 -22.98 1.00 -28.15
CA ALA A 67 -22.02 0.68 -29.20
C ALA A 67 -22.38 -0.62 -29.97
N PHE A 68 -22.81 -1.65 -29.26
CA PHE A 68 -22.96 -3.01 -29.80
C PHE A 68 -24.40 -3.55 -29.74
N GLY A 69 -25.32 -2.84 -29.09
CA GLY A 69 -26.66 -3.31 -28.83
C GLY A 69 -26.70 -4.39 -27.73
N THR A 70 -27.87 -5.00 -27.59
CA THR A 70 -28.06 -6.15 -26.69
C THR A 70 -27.57 -7.42 -27.38
N PRO A 71 -26.77 -8.29 -26.71
CA PRO A 71 -26.31 -9.54 -27.29
C PRO A 71 -27.50 -10.41 -27.73
N ALA A 72 -27.35 -11.11 -28.85
CA ALA A 72 -28.42 -11.98 -29.39
C ALA A 72 -28.82 -13.04 -28.38
N GLY A 73 -30.13 -13.21 -28.20
CA GLY A 73 -30.69 -14.18 -27.25
C GLY A 73 -30.72 -13.74 -25.79
N HIS A 74 -30.32 -12.48 -25.49
CA HIS A 74 -30.35 -11.92 -24.14
C HIS A 74 -31.29 -10.71 -24.04
N GLU A 75 -31.90 -10.53 -22.88
CA GLU A 75 -32.66 -9.31 -22.57
C GLU A 75 -31.72 -8.20 -22.12
N LYS A 76 -32.09 -6.95 -22.42
CA LYS A 76 -31.35 -5.79 -21.93
C LYS A 76 -31.54 -5.64 -20.43
N ILE A 77 -30.46 -5.79 -19.68
CA ILE A 77 -30.43 -5.56 -18.24
C ILE A 77 -30.08 -4.06 -18.00
N SER A 78 -30.80 -3.42 -17.06
CA SER A 78 -30.49 -2.04 -16.70
C SER A 78 -29.03 -1.91 -16.23
N PRO A 79 -28.27 -0.92 -16.69
CA PRO A 79 -26.91 -0.64 -16.18
C PRO A 79 -26.84 -0.38 -14.67
N ASP A 80 -27.98 -0.04 -14.04
CA ASP A 80 -28.09 0.12 -12.58
C ASP A 80 -28.17 -1.21 -11.83
N ASN A 81 -28.52 -2.33 -12.51
CA ASN A 81 -28.62 -3.64 -11.90
C ASN A 81 -27.23 -4.27 -11.76
N GLN A 82 -26.48 -3.82 -10.76
CA GLN A 82 -25.09 -4.19 -10.55
C GLN A 82 -24.94 -5.06 -9.30
N VAL A 83 -24.32 -6.22 -9.45
CA VAL A 83 -24.06 -7.17 -8.36
C VAL A 83 -22.57 -7.31 -8.03
N TRP A 84 -21.69 -6.62 -8.75
CA TRP A 84 -20.24 -6.73 -8.59
C TRP A 84 -19.77 -6.40 -7.15
N PHE A 85 -20.46 -5.49 -6.46
CA PHE A 85 -20.11 -5.09 -5.09
C PHE A 85 -20.19 -6.27 -4.11
N VAL A 86 -21.15 -7.18 -4.31
CA VAL A 86 -21.27 -8.40 -3.49
C VAL A 86 -20.01 -9.26 -3.64
N LYS A 87 -19.55 -9.45 -4.88
CA LYS A 87 -18.28 -10.14 -5.15
C LYS A 87 -17.11 -9.46 -4.45
N GLU A 88 -17.01 -8.14 -4.53
CA GLU A 88 -15.92 -7.38 -3.91
C GLU A 88 -15.94 -7.49 -2.37
N MET A 89 -17.11 -7.57 -1.73
CA MET A 89 -17.19 -7.82 -0.29
C MET A 89 -16.67 -9.22 0.08
N PHE A 90 -17.00 -10.25 -0.71
CA PHE A 90 -16.44 -11.58 -0.49
C PHE A 90 -14.93 -11.63 -0.77
N ASN A 91 -14.46 -10.91 -1.77
CA ASN A 91 -13.05 -10.75 -2.04
C ASN A 91 -12.32 -10.06 -0.86
N LEU A 92 -12.92 -9.03 -0.25
CA LEU A 92 -12.40 -8.39 0.96
C LEU A 92 -12.31 -9.38 2.13
N LEU A 93 -13.35 -10.19 2.36
CA LEU A 93 -13.32 -11.22 3.40
C LEU A 93 -12.22 -12.24 3.14
N GLY A 94 -12.05 -12.68 1.90
CA GLY A 94 -10.96 -13.56 1.49
C GLY A 94 -9.58 -12.91 1.68
N TYR A 95 -9.45 -11.63 1.33
CA TYR A 95 -8.23 -10.85 1.53
C TYR A 95 -7.86 -10.73 3.02
N ILE A 96 -8.83 -10.43 3.89
CA ILE A 96 -8.62 -10.44 5.34
C ILE A 96 -8.25 -11.85 5.82
N GLY A 97 -8.97 -12.87 5.34
CA GLY A 97 -8.74 -14.27 5.71
C GLY A 97 -7.32 -14.75 5.41
N ILE A 98 -6.75 -14.37 4.25
CA ILE A 98 -5.39 -14.78 3.88
C ILE A 98 -4.33 -14.17 4.81
N PHE A 99 -4.53 -12.94 5.30
CA PHE A 99 -3.65 -12.35 6.30
C PHE A 99 -3.84 -12.98 7.69
N LEU A 100 -5.08 -13.27 8.07
CA LEU A 100 -5.35 -13.97 9.33
C LEU A 100 -4.78 -15.40 9.33
N PHE A 101 -4.63 -16.03 8.18
CA PHE A 101 -4.03 -17.36 8.04
C PHE A 101 -2.54 -17.41 8.40
N ILE A 102 -1.83 -16.29 8.30
CA ILE A 102 -0.37 -16.20 8.58
C ILE A 102 -0.05 -16.74 9.99
N VAL A 103 -0.80 -16.28 10.99
CA VAL A 103 -0.52 -16.62 12.40
C VAL A 103 -0.74 -18.11 12.68
N PRO A 104 -1.92 -18.70 12.44
CA PRO A 104 -2.14 -20.12 12.69
C PRO A 104 -1.25 -21.03 11.81
N CYS A 105 -0.91 -20.61 10.58
CA CYS A 105 0.04 -21.33 9.74
C CYS A 105 1.44 -21.37 10.39
N ALA A 106 1.92 -20.23 10.86
CA ALA A 106 3.19 -20.15 11.57
C ALA A 106 3.17 -20.97 12.87
N ASP A 107 2.10 -20.90 13.66
CA ASP A 107 1.94 -21.66 14.90
C ASP A 107 1.94 -23.17 14.66
N LEU A 108 1.27 -23.62 13.59
CA LEU A 108 1.25 -25.01 13.18
C LEU A 108 2.67 -25.51 12.82
N LEU A 109 3.42 -24.72 12.06
CA LEU A 109 4.80 -25.03 11.72
C LEU A 109 5.70 -25.02 12.96
N LEU A 110 5.54 -24.05 13.86
CA LEU A 110 6.25 -23.97 15.14
C LEU A 110 5.89 -25.09 16.10
N ALA A 111 4.79 -25.82 15.90
CA ALA A 111 4.47 -27.03 16.66
C ALA A 111 5.31 -28.23 16.21
N THR A 112 5.97 -28.18 15.06
CA THR A 112 6.86 -29.26 14.59
C THR A 112 8.18 -29.28 15.37
N PRO A 113 8.84 -30.44 15.50
CA PRO A 113 10.12 -30.54 16.22
C PRO A 113 11.22 -29.64 15.62
N TYR A 114 11.21 -29.45 14.30
CA TYR A 114 12.24 -28.66 13.61
C TYR A 114 12.13 -27.17 13.90
N PHE A 115 10.93 -26.59 13.73
CA PHE A 115 10.70 -25.17 13.97
C PHE A 115 10.42 -24.86 15.44
N GLY A 116 10.00 -25.84 16.24
CA GLY A 116 9.71 -25.66 17.66
C GLY A 116 10.88 -25.11 18.47
N THR A 117 12.10 -25.34 17.98
CA THR A 117 13.31 -24.78 18.60
C THR A 117 13.42 -23.25 18.49
N LEU A 118 12.62 -22.63 17.62
CA LEU A 118 12.54 -21.17 17.50
C LEU A 118 11.63 -20.53 18.55
N LYS A 119 10.78 -21.31 19.21
CA LYS A 119 9.93 -20.79 20.28
C LYS A 119 10.82 -20.31 21.44
N ALA A 120 10.60 -19.08 21.86
CA ALA A 120 11.24 -18.55 23.05
C ALA A 120 10.82 -19.38 24.27
N THR A 121 11.80 -19.86 25.04
CA THR A 121 11.56 -20.59 26.29
C THR A 121 11.17 -19.65 27.43
N GLN A 122 11.47 -18.36 27.29
CA GLN A 122 11.10 -17.30 28.23
C GLN A 122 10.65 -16.07 27.42
N GLU A 123 9.69 -15.36 27.94
CA GLU A 123 9.32 -14.06 27.37
C GLU A 123 10.49 -13.08 27.43
N LEU A 124 10.68 -12.32 26.34
CA LEU A 124 11.64 -11.22 26.37
C LEU A 124 11.22 -10.21 27.44
N PRO A 125 12.14 -9.77 28.31
CA PRO A 125 11.82 -8.79 29.32
C PRO A 125 11.34 -7.49 28.68
N ALA A 126 10.27 -6.91 29.21
CA ALA A 126 9.84 -5.57 28.81
C ALA A 126 10.89 -4.54 29.26
N ASN A 127 10.99 -3.44 28.55
CA ASN A 127 11.89 -2.37 28.93
C ASN A 127 11.44 -1.71 30.24
N ALA A 128 12.41 -1.33 31.06
CA ALA A 128 12.11 -0.59 32.29
C ALA A 128 11.42 0.75 31.97
N SER A 129 10.41 1.08 32.76
CA SER A 129 9.70 2.36 32.64
C SER A 129 10.63 3.54 32.76
N PRO A 130 10.46 4.57 31.91
CA PRO A 130 11.21 5.82 32.07
C PRO A 130 10.91 6.49 33.42
N ARG A 131 11.92 6.61 34.27
CA ARG A 131 11.78 7.13 35.64
C ARG A 131 12.07 8.61 35.73
N SER A 132 13.19 9.03 35.18
CA SER A 132 13.61 10.44 35.19
C SER A 132 12.90 11.27 34.11
N LYS A 133 12.84 12.60 34.33
CA LYS A 133 12.31 13.53 33.32
C LYS A 133 13.04 13.40 31.98
N LYS A 134 14.37 13.21 32.02
CA LYS A 134 15.19 13.03 30.83
C LYS A 134 14.79 11.78 30.05
N GLU A 135 14.61 10.65 30.73
CA GLU A 135 14.23 9.39 30.10
C GLU A 135 12.83 9.46 29.45
N LYS A 136 11.87 10.11 30.15
CA LYS A 136 10.52 10.35 29.60
C LYS A 136 10.58 11.19 28.32
N ILE A 137 11.41 12.23 28.31
CA ILE A 137 11.60 13.10 27.13
C ILE A 137 12.26 12.32 26.00
N VAL A 138 13.31 11.55 26.27
CA VAL A 138 14.01 10.75 25.24
C VAL A 138 13.10 9.70 24.63
N PHE A 139 12.33 8.99 25.47
CA PHE A 139 11.36 8.01 24.99
C PHE A 139 10.27 8.67 24.13
N ALA A 140 9.64 9.74 24.63
CA ALA A 140 8.59 10.43 23.90
C ALA A 140 9.10 11.04 22.58
N ALA A 141 10.27 11.68 22.61
CA ALA A 141 10.90 12.23 21.41
C ALA A 141 11.25 11.14 20.40
N GLY A 142 11.85 10.04 20.86
CA GLY A 142 12.17 8.89 20.01
C GLY A 142 10.92 8.29 19.36
N TYR A 143 9.86 8.10 20.13
CA TYR A 143 8.57 7.61 19.63
C TYR A 143 7.97 8.56 18.57
N ILE A 144 7.89 9.87 18.90
CA ILE A 144 7.30 10.88 17.99
C ILE A 144 8.13 10.95 16.69
N VAL A 145 9.44 10.94 16.78
CA VAL A 145 10.32 10.99 15.60
C VAL A 145 10.12 9.72 14.75
N CYS A 146 10.13 8.53 15.35
CA CYS A 146 9.88 7.29 14.62
C CYS A 146 8.50 7.27 13.95
N ALA A 147 7.46 7.80 14.60
CA ALA A 147 6.11 7.88 14.05
C ALA A 147 5.99 8.92 12.91
N ALA A 148 6.76 10.02 12.98
CA ALA A 148 6.72 11.10 12.00
C ALA A 148 7.61 10.84 10.77
N LEU A 149 8.73 10.10 10.93
CA LEU A 149 9.71 9.85 9.86
C LEU A 149 9.08 9.31 8.57
N PRO A 150 8.20 8.29 8.60
CA PRO A 150 7.58 7.78 7.38
C PRO A 150 6.86 8.88 6.60
N ALA A 151 6.10 9.73 7.30
CA ALA A 151 5.35 10.82 6.68
C ALA A 151 6.26 11.94 6.16
N ILE A 152 7.25 12.37 6.95
CA ILE A 152 8.18 13.43 6.57
C ILE A 152 9.00 13.03 5.33
N LEU A 153 9.32 11.75 5.19
CA LEU A 153 10.14 11.25 4.10
C LEU A 153 9.37 10.96 2.81
N VAL A 154 8.03 10.92 2.84
CA VAL A 154 7.22 10.68 1.63
C VAL A 154 7.59 11.68 0.53
N MET A 155 7.52 12.98 0.81
CA MET A 155 7.79 14.01 -0.20
C MET A 155 9.23 13.99 -0.71
N PRO A 156 10.27 14.12 0.16
CA PRO A 156 11.63 14.23 -0.33
C PRO A 156 12.15 12.94 -0.97
N VAL A 157 11.75 11.76 -0.49
CA VAL A 157 12.28 10.50 -1.00
C VAL A 157 11.46 9.96 -2.15
N MET A 158 10.14 9.83 -1.98
CA MET A 158 9.31 9.22 -3.01
C MET A 158 9.09 10.16 -4.20
N PHE A 159 8.78 11.43 -3.93
CA PHE A 159 8.34 12.33 -5.00
C PHE A 159 9.46 13.19 -5.58
N TRP A 160 10.36 13.73 -4.76
CA TRP A 160 11.39 14.64 -5.26
C TRP A 160 12.64 13.89 -5.69
N TRP A 161 12.98 12.83 -4.99
CA TRP A 161 14.22 12.11 -5.28
C TRP A 161 14.05 10.99 -6.30
N ILE A 162 13.00 10.19 -6.20
CA ILE A 162 12.82 8.98 -7.02
C ILE A 162 11.68 9.12 -8.03
N GLY A 163 10.51 9.61 -7.62
CA GLY A 163 9.27 9.47 -8.37
C GLY A 163 9.01 10.52 -9.44
N GLN A 164 9.56 11.71 -9.30
CA GLN A 164 9.31 12.86 -10.19
C GLN A 164 10.57 13.36 -10.85
N GLY A 165 11.47 12.47 -11.26
CA GLY A 165 12.63 12.89 -12.03
C GLY A 165 12.21 13.82 -13.16
N THR A 166 12.07 15.12 -12.86
CA THR A 166 12.03 16.12 -13.90
C THR A 166 13.38 16.05 -14.60
N LYS A 167 13.43 16.35 -15.87
CA LYS A 167 14.66 16.34 -16.67
C LYS A 167 15.82 17.16 -16.04
N GLU A 168 15.54 17.90 -14.98
CA GLU A 168 16.47 18.81 -14.30
C GLU A 168 17.04 18.27 -12.99
N THR A 169 16.61 17.10 -12.51
CA THR A 169 17.18 16.51 -11.29
C THR A 169 18.26 15.50 -11.65
N TRP A 170 19.36 15.48 -10.90
CA TRP A 170 20.47 14.50 -11.08
C TRP A 170 20.01 13.04 -11.06
N VAL A 171 18.85 12.76 -10.49
CA VAL A 171 18.19 11.44 -10.48
C VAL A 171 17.59 11.11 -11.85
N SER A 172 17.30 12.10 -12.70
CA SER A 172 16.82 11.87 -14.07
C SER A 172 17.87 11.18 -14.94
N ASP A 173 19.14 11.30 -14.58
CA ASP A 173 20.25 10.68 -15.31
C ASP A 173 20.52 9.23 -14.86
N ILE A 174 19.84 8.74 -13.81
CA ILE A 174 19.85 7.34 -13.39
C ILE A 174 18.69 6.50 -13.95
N PRO A 175 17.72 7.01 -14.74
CA PRO A 175 16.55 6.24 -15.22
C PRO A 175 16.94 4.96 -15.96
N HIS A 176 18.08 4.95 -16.64
CA HIS A 176 18.55 3.77 -17.38
C HIS A 176 18.97 2.62 -16.46
N VAL A 177 19.60 2.91 -15.32
CA VAL A 177 19.98 1.90 -14.33
C VAL A 177 18.72 1.40 -13.61
N TRP A 178 17.83 2.31 -13.18
CA TRP A 178 16.57 1.98 -12.56
C TRP A 178 15.65 1.18 -13.50
N ASN A 179 15.49 1.58 -14.72
CA ASN A 179 14.65 0.88 -15.70
C ASN A 179 15.17 -0.51 -16.10
N HIS A 180 16.46 -0.76 -16.00
CA HIS A 180 17.03 -2.06 -16.34
C HIS A 180 16.89 -3.09 -15.22
N PHE A 181 17.23 -2.72 -13.97
CA PHE A 181 17.18 -3.62 -12.81
C PHE A 181 15.92 -3.44 -11.97
N PHE A 182 15.39 -2.23 -11.91
CA PHE A 182 14.26 -1.84 -11.08
C PHE A 182 13.13 -1.33 -11.97
N GLY A 183 12.54 -2.24 -12.74
CA GLY A 183 11.57 -1.94 -13.78
C GLY A 183 10.17 -1.53 -13.30
N GLN A 184 9.97 -1.35 -11.99
CA GLN A 184 8.67 -1.03 -11.39
C GLN A 184 8.70 0.35 -10.72
N PRO A 185 8.31 1.44 -11.42
CA PRO A 185 8.46 2.81 -10.92
C PRO A 185 7.87 3.03 -9.52
N ASN A 186 6.63 2.61 -9.29
CA ASN A 186 5.98 2.79 -7.98
C ASN A 186 6.65 1.95 -6.88
N THR A 187 7.17 0.77 -7.20
CA THR A 187 7.89 -0.08 -6.25
C THR A 187 9.26 0.50 -5.95
N ASN A 188 9.92 1.16 -6.91
CA ASN A 188 11.16 1.90 -6.69
C ASN A 188 10.98 2.96 -5.61
N GLU A 189 9.94 3.79 -5.77
CA GLU A 189 9.59 4.85 -4.82
C GLU A 189 9.38 4.27 -3.42
N LEU A 190 8.54 3.24 -3.30
CA LEU A 190 8.24 2.58 -2.04
C LEU A 190 9.47 1.92 -1.41
N SER A 191 10.30 1.22 -2.20
CA SER A 191 11.43 0.47 -1.67
C SER A 191 12.52 1.39 -1.13
N VAL A 192 12.83 2.48 -1.83
CA VAL A 192 13.80 3.47 -1.34
C VAL A 192 13.27 4.19 -0.11
N TRP A 193 12.00 4.60 -0.14
CA TRP A 193 11.36 5.23 1.01
C TRP A 193 11.36 4.33 2.24
N THR A 194 10.98 3.06 2.13
CA THR A 194 11.00 2.10 3.23
C THR A 194 12.43 1.84 3.71
N GLY A 195 13.39 1.66 2.81
CA GLY A 195 14.79 1.45 3.15
C GLY A 195 15.39 2.63 3.93
N VAL A 196 15.22 3.85 3.42
CA VAL A 196 15.70 5.08 4.10
C VAL A 196 15.00 5.26 5.45
N THR A 197 13.69 5.06 5.50
CA THR A 197 12.90 5.14 6.74
C THR A 197 13.41 4.12 7.76
N GLY A 198 13.65 2.88 7.35
CA GLY A 198 14.18 1.83 8.22
C GLY A 198 15.54 2.20 8.80
N ILE A 199 16.46 2.70 7.98
CA ILE A 199 17.80 3.14 8.43
C ILE A 199 17.69 4.27 9.46
N LEU A 200 16.85 5.28 9.19
CA LEU A 200 16.69 6.41 10.10
C LEU A 200 16.02 6.03 11.41
N ILE A 201 15.00 5.16 11.38
CA ILE A 201 14.40 4.63 12.60
C ILE A 201 15.41 3.82 13.41
N ALA A 202 16.25 2.99 12.78
CA ALA A 202 17.32 2.25 13.45
C ALA A 202 18.31 3.20 14.11
N LEU A 203 18.67 4.31 13.46
CA LEU A 203 19.53 5.34 14.03
C LEU A 203 18.89 6.00 15.25
N VAL A 204 17.63 6.39 15.17
CA VAL A 204 16.89 6.97 16.31
C VAL A 204 16.84 6.01 17.48
N MET A 205 16.52 4.73 17.24
CA MET A 205 16.54 3.70 18.28
C MET A 205 17.92 3.55 18.92
N PHE A 206 18.96 3.51 18.08
CA PHE A 206 20.36 3.44 18.58
C PHE A 206 20.71 4.63 19.45
N LEU A 207 20.34 5.84 19.05
CA LEU A 207 20.57 7.06 19.84
C LEU A 207 19.79 7.01 21.18
N CYS A 208 18.53 6.62 21.17
CA CYS A 208 17.75 6.47 22.39
C CYS A 208 18.36 5.43 23.34
N TYR A 209 18.80 4.29 22.78
CA TYR A 209 19.52 3.26 23.53
C TYR A 209 20.80 3.79 24.18
N ARG A 210 21.62 4.51 23.42
CA ARG A 210 22.89 5.07 23.94
C ARG A 210 22.68 6.15 25.00
N VAL A 211 21.66 6.98 24.85
CA VAL A 211 21.42 8.13 25.75
C VAL A 211 20.80 7.68 27.09
N CYS A 212 19.84 6.78 27.06
CA CYS A 212 19.07 6.36 28.24
C CYS A 212 18.94 4.83 28.39
N GLY A 213 18.70 4.11 27.30
CA GLY A 213 18.36 2.68 27.34
C GLY A 213 19.43 1.82 28.00
N GLN A 214 20.68 2.02 27.67
CA GLN A 214 21.82 1.28 28.23
C GLN A 214 21.94 1.45 29.75
N LYS A 215 21.70 2.66 30.25
CA LYS A 215 21.73 2.96 31.68
C LYS A 215 20.56 2.35 32.45
N ASN A 216 19.44 2.12 31.75
CA ASN A 216 18.22 1.52 32.31
C ASN A 216 18.17 -0.01 32.15
N GLY A 217 19.31 -0.63 31.82
CA GLY A 217 19.41 -2.08 31.69
C GLY A 217 18.79 -2.64 30.40
N GLN A 218 18.46 -1.79 29.42
CA GLN A 218 18.02 -2.24 28.12
C GLN A 218 19.17 -2.97 27.41
N THR A 219 18.91 -4.16 26.90
CA THR A 219 19.90 -4.98 26.22
C THR A 219 19.49 -5.23 24.78
N ALA A 220 20.46 -5.54 23.92
CA ALA A 220 20.17 -5.94 22.54
C ALA A 220 19.29 -7.22 22.50
N GLN A 221 19.43 -8.11 23.48
CA GLN A 221 18.58 -9.29 23.63
C GLN A 221 17.14 -8.91 23.97
N GLY A 222 16.93 -7.98 24.90
CA GLY A 222 15.59 -7.46 25.25
C GLY A 222 14.91 -6.73 24.09
N LEU A 223 15.69 -6.18 23.18
CA LEU A 223 15.20 -5.57 21.92
C LEU A 223 14.97 -6.61 20.81
N GLY A 224 15.21 -7.89 21.05
CA GLY A 224 15.05 -8.93 20.04
C GLY A 224 16.11 -8.93 18.93
N LEU A 225 17.23 -8.19 19.13
CA LEU A 225 18.28 -8.02 18.11
C LEU A 225 19.37 -9.09 18.16
N VAL A 226 19.39 -9.95 19.19
CA VAL A 226 20.37 -11.04 19.32
C VAL A 226 19.73 -12.35 18.89
N ILE A 227 20.11 -12.81 17.71
CA ILE A 227 19.62 -14.06 17.11
C ILE A 227 20.83 -14.95 16.83
N LYS A 228 20.74 -16.22 17.20
CA LYS A 228 21.80 -17.21 16.85
C LYS A 228 21.80 -17.42 15.33
N PRO A 229 22.96 -17.55 14.66
CA PRO A 229 23.02 -17.74 13.21
C PRO A 229 22.18 -18.92 12.69
N ALA A 230 22.16 -20.04 13.45
CA ALA A 230 21.33 -21.21 13.10
C ALA A 230 19.83 -20.90 13.15
N ASP A 231 19.39 -20.02 14.06
CA ASP A 231 17.99 -19.63 14.19
C ASP A 231 17.59 -18.65 13.09
N ILE A 232 18.52 -17.84 12.56
CA ILE A 232 18.27 -16.99 11.38
C ILE A 232 17.87 -17.85 10.19
N PHE A 233 18.63 -18.90 9.89
CA PHE A 233 18.31 -19.80 8.77
C PHE A 233 16.93 -20.46 8.95
N LYS A 234 16.65 -20.99 10.16
CA LYS A 234 15.34 -21.58 10.45
C LYS A 234 14.20 -20.57 10.37
N THR A 235 14.44 -19.32 10.82
CA THR A 235 13.42 -18.25 10.73
C THR A 235 13.13 -17.89 9.26
N VAL A 236 14.16 -17.78 8.42
CA VAL A 236 13.99 -17.57 6.99
C VAL A 236 13.20 -18.72 6.35
N LEU A 237 13.54 -19.95 6.71
CA LEU A 237 12.83 -21.13 6.18
C LEU A 237 11.37 -21.18 6.67
N LEU A 238 11.10 -20.82 7.93
CA LEU A 238 9.74 -20.68 8.45
C LEU A 238 8.94 -19.64 7.68
N ALA A 239 9.52 -18.46 7.48
CA ALA A 239 8.89 -17.39 6.71
C ALA A 239 8.58 -17.82 5.26
N LEU A 240 9.54 -18.45 4.59
CA LEU A 240 9.34 -19.02 3.24
C LEU A 240 8.24 -20.09 3.22
N SER A 241 8.17 -20.95 4.25
CA SER A 241 7.13 -21.98 4.34
C SER A 241 5.73 -21.36 4.50
N VAL A 242 5.60 -20.34 5.33
CA VAL A 242 4.33 -19.59 5.49
C VAL A 242 3.93 -18.89 4.18
N ILE A 243 4.87 -18.20 3.55
CA ILE A 243 4.63 -17.52 2.26
C ILE A 243 4.23 -18.55 1.19
N THR A 244 4.91 -19.68 1.14
CA THR A 244 4.55 -20.78 0.20
C THR A 244 3.12 -21.27 0.47
N GLY A 245 2.73 -21.46 1.73
CA GLY A 245 1.36 -21.84 2.08
C GLY A 245 0.32 -20.84 1.58
N ILE A 246 0.56 -19.53 1.77
CA ILE A 246 -0.29 -18.46 1.27
C ILE A 246 -0.42 -18.53 -0.25
N TYR A 247 0.70 -18.63 -0.95
CA TYR A 247 0.68 -18.66 -2.41
C TYR A 247 0.12 -19.96 -2.99
N MET A 248 0.27 -21.09 -2.32
CA MET A 248 -0.42 -22.32 -2.72
C MET A 248 -1.94 -22.16 -2.68
N ILE A 249 -2.47 -21.52 -1.62
CA ILE A 249 -3.90 -21.19 -1.54
C ILE A 249 -4.29 -20.22 -2.67
N THR A 250 -3.47 -19.21 -2.92
CA THR A 250 -3.71 -18.22 -3.97
C THR A 250 -3.70 -18.85 -5.37
N PHE A 251 -2.72 -19.68 -5.69
CA PHE A 251 -2.65 -20.40 -6.96
C PHE A 251 -3.81 -21.38 -7.13
N PHE A 252 -4.20 -22.05 -6.05
CA PHE A 252 -5.38 -22.92 -6.09
C PHE A 252 -6.66 -22.13 -6.36
N ALA A 253 -6.86 -20.98 -5.71
CA ALA A 253 -8.01 -20.13 -5.93
C ALA A 253 -8.07 -19.59 -7.38
N ASP A 254 -6.92 -19.17 -7.92
CA ASP A 254 -6.78 -18.73 -9.31
C ASP A 254 -7.12 -19.85 -10.29
N TRP A 255 -6.54 -21.04 -10.10
CA TRP A 255 -6.76 -22.20 -10.95
C TRP A 255 -8.20 -22.73 -10.91
N ALA A 256 -8.78 -22.87 -9.70
CA ALA A 256 -10.08 -23.52 -9.53
C ALA A 256 -11.26 -22.57 -9.80
N PHE A 257 -11.10 -21.28 -9.50
CA PHE A 257 -12.20 -20.31 -9.47
C PHE A 257 -11.94 -19.05 -10.30
N ASN A 258 -10.80 -18.95 -10.98
CA ASN A 258 -10.35 -17.74 -11.69
C ASN A 258 -10.51 -16.49 -10.81
N THR A 259 -10.09 -16.58 -9.55
CA THR A 259 -10.21 -15.51 -8.57
C THR A 259 -8.91 -15.32 -7.80
N ASP A 260 -8.73 -14.14 -7.24
CA ASP A 260 -7.63 -13.80 -6.36
C ASP A 260 -8.16 -13.13 -5.09
N PHE A 261 -7.26 -12.93 -4.11
CA PHE A 261 -7.61 -12.28 -2.86
C PHE A 261 -7.34 -10.78 -3.02
N ARG A 262 -8.37 -10.04 -3.36
CA ARG A 262 -8.25 -8.59 -3.60
C ARG A 262 -9.37 -7.80 -2.94
N PHE A 263 -9.07 -6.56 -2.69
CA PHE A 263 -10.05 -5.53 -2.45
C PHE A 263 -9.57 -4.24 -3.12
N TRP A 264 -10.33 -3.75 -4.07
CA TRP A 264 -10.00 -2.57 -4.86
C TRP A 264 -8.62 -2.70 -5.55
N MET A 265 -7.59 -1.94 -5.11
CA MET A 265 -6.24 -2.01 -5.67
C MET A 265 -5.30 -2.97 -4.94
N LEU A 266 -5.66 -3.35 -3.72
CA LEU A 266 -4.84 -4.24 -2.89
C LEU A 266 -5.14 -5.70 -3.24
N ALA A 267 -4.11 -6.48 -3.54
CA ALA A 267 -4.29 -7.87 -3.95
C ALA A 267 -3.15 -8.76 -3.51
N VAL A 268 -3.50 -9.99 -3.11
CA VAL A 268 -2.61 -11.15 -3.10
C VAL A 268 -3.09 -12.04 -4.25
N LYS A 269 -2.30 -12.12 -5.31
CA LYS A 269 -2.69 -12.81 -6.55
C LYS A 269 -1.57 -13.71 -7.06
N ALA A 270 -1.93 -14.68 -7.89
CA ALA A 270 -0.96 -15.50 -8.61
C ALA A 270 0.03 -14.63 -9.38
N PHE A 271 1.28 -15.08 -9.45
CA PHE A 271 2.36 -14.37 -10.11
C PHE A 271 3.10 -15.27 -11.11
N ASN A 272 3.76 -14.64 -12.07
CA ASN A 272 4.65 -15.31 -13.02
C ASN A 272 6.13 -15.24 -12.58
N ALA A 273 7.01 -15.92 -13.29
CA ALA A 273 8.44 -15.95 -12.98
C ALA A 273 9.09 -14.54 -12.99
N GLN A 274 8.65 -13.65 -13.86
CA GLN A 274 9.17 -12.29 -13.92
C GLN A 274 8.80 -11.49 -12.67
N THR A 275 7.58 -11.61 -12.19
CA THR A 275 7.13 -10.98 -10.94
C THR A 275 7.91 -11.50 -9.74
N LEU A 276 8.24 -12.81 -9.72
CA LEU A 276 9.09 -13.37 -8.67
C LEU A 276 10.49 -12.75 -8.66
N VAL A 277 11.10 -12.56 -9.84
CA VAL A 277 12.41 -11.89 -9.94
C VAL A 277 12.34 -10.47 -9.37
N TYR A 278 11.30 -9.70 -9.72
CA TYR A 278 11.10 -8.36 -9.14
C TYR A 278 10.92 -8.43 -7.62
N ALA A 279 10.13 -9.35 -7.11
CA ALA A 279 9.94 -9.52 -5.67
C ALA A 279 11.28 -9.76 -4.95
N LEU A 280 12.16 -10.58 -5.50
CA LEU A 280 13.49 -10.84 -4.94
C LEU A 280 14.41 -9.61 -4.98
N ILE A 281 14.37 -8.83 -6.07
CA ILE A 281 15.18 -7.61 -6.21
C ILE A 281 14.75 -6.56 -5.17
N TYR A 282 13.44 -6.36 -5.01
CA TYR A 282 12.91 -5.35 -4.09
C TYR A 282 12.85 -5.81 -2.62
N MET A 283 13.06 -7.10 -2.35
CA MET A 283 12.93 -7.66 -1.00
C MET A 283 13.85 -6.99 0.04
N LEU A 284 15.08 -6.66 -0.34
CA LEU A 284 16.09 -6.20 0.60
C LEU A 284 15.70 -4.93 1.39
N PRO A 285 15.28 -3.82 0.77
CA PRO A 285 14.85 -2.61 1.49
C PRO A 285 13.64 -2.87 2.40
N PHE A 286 12.68 -3.69 1.95
CA PHE A 286 11.51 -4.04 2.75
C PHE A 286 11.88 -4.90 3.95
N VAL A 287 12.73 -5.91 3.77
CA VAL A 287 13.22 -6.76 4.88
C VAL A 287 13.94 -5.92 5.92
N LEU A 288 14.80 -5.01 5.50
CA LEU A 288 15.48 -4.08 6.40
C LEU A 288 14.48 -3.25 7.23
N PHE A 289 13.52 -2.65 6.57
CA PHE A 289 12.46 -1.87 7.22
C PHE A 289 11.69 -2.71 8.23
N TYR A 290 11.22 -3.89 7.83
CA TYR A 290 10.39 -4.73 8.70
C TYR A 290 11.15 -5.32 9.88
N ILE A 291 12.45 -5.63 9.74
CA ILE A 291 13.29 -6.03 10.87
C ILE A 291 13.38 -4.90 11.90
N VAL A 292 13.65 -3.68 11.43
CA VAL A 292 13.74 -2.51 12.30
C VAL A 292 12.39 -2.19 12.95
N ASN A 293 11.32 -2.21 12.15
CA ASN A 293 9.97 -1.99 12.67
C ASN A 293 9.58 -3.06 13.70
N SER A 294 9.91 -4.33 13.47
CA SER A 294 9.70 -5.40 14.45
C SER A 294 10.44 -5.16 15.75
N ALA A 295 11.66 -4.64 15.71
CA ALA A 295 12.41 -4.28 16.90
C ALA A 295 11.78 -3.10 17.66
N VAL A 296 11.19 -2.13 16.93
CA VAL A 296 10.41 -1.05 17.56
C VAL A 296 9.16 -1.62 18.25
N VAL A 297 8.40 -2.41 17.52
CA VAL A 297 7.12 -2.97 17.96
C VAL A 297 7.27 -3.90 19.17
N ASN A 298 8.14 -4.87 19.05
CA ASN A 298 8.28 -5.96 20.04
C ASN A 298 9.33 -5.66 21.11
N GLY A 299 10.20 -4.69 20.87
CA GLY A 299 11.28 -4.31 21.78
C GLY A 299 11.08 -2.92 22.36
N PHE A 300 11.25 -1.86 21.56
CA PHE A 300 11.31 -0.48 22.05
C PHE A 300 10.00 0.01 22.69
N ASN A 301 8.84 -0.33 22.10
CA ASN A 301 7.53 0.08 22.60
C ASN A 301 6.97 -0.80 23.70
N ARG A 302 7.65 -1.89 24.06
CA ARG A 302 7.23 -2.77 25.14
C ARG A 302 7.83 -2.31 26.47
N ILE A 303 7.00 -1.71 27.32
CA ILE A 303 7.42 -1.11 28.60
C ILE A 303 6.73 -1.85 29.74
N ASP A 304 7.46 -2.11 30.83
CA ASP A 304 7.02 -2.92 31.98
C ASP A 304 5.78 -2.37 32.72
N CYS A 305 5.52 -1.07 32.65
CA CYS A 305 4.33 -0.45 33.28
C CYS A 305 3.08 -0.48 32.38
N MET A 306 3.19 -0.94 31.14
CA MET A 306 2.08 -0.97 30.18
C MET A 306 1.46 -2.36 30.11
N LYS A 307 0.14 -2.41 30.01
CA LYS A 307 -0.58 -3.65 29.65
C LYS A 307 -0.35 -3.96 28.17
N ASP A 308 -0.43 -5.22 27.78
CA ASP A 308 -0.20 -5.65 26.39
C ASP A 308 -1.01 -4.86 25.38
N TRP A 309 -2.32 -4.65 25.63
CA TRP A 309 -3.16 -3.87 24.72
C TRP A 309 -2.70 -2.41 24.56
N GLN A 310 -2.11 -1.80 25.61
CA GLN A 310 -1.58 -0.44 25.54
C GLN A 310 -0.32 -0.38 24.67
N SER A 311 0.56 -1.39 24.80
CA SER A 311 1.74 -1.52 23.93
C SER A 311 1.35 -1.75 22.47
N VAL A 312 0.31 -2.57 22.22
CA VAL A 312 -0.25 -2.77 20.88
C VAL A 312 -0.84 -1.48 20.33
N ALA A 313 -1.65 -0.76 21.12
CA ALA A 313 -2.24 0.50 20.70
C ALA A 313 -1.19 1.57 20.40
N LEU A 314 -0.17 1.70 21.25
CA LEU A 314 0.96 2.61 21.03
C LEU A 314 1.66 2.31 19.70
N THR A 315 1.90 1.04 19.44
CA THR A 315 2.53 0.58 18.21
C THR A 315 1.68 0.85 16.98
N CYS A 316 0.38 0.52 17.02
CA CYS A 316 -0.55 0.78 15.91
C CYS A 316 -0.63 2.27 15.60
N VAL A 317 -0.76 3.12 16.63
CA VAL A 317 -0.78 4.58 16.46
C VAL A 317 0.55 5.06 15.87
N GLY A 318 1.69 4.63 16.40
CA GLY A 318 3.01 5.04 15.91
C GLY A 318 3.26 4.69 14.44
N ASN A 319 2.76 3.54 13.99
CA ASN A 319 2.94 3.12 12.59
C ASN A 319 2.03 3.87 11.60
N VAL A 320 0.91 4.42 12.03
CA VAL A 320 -0.10 4.98 11.14
C VAL A 320 -0.25 6.49 11.24
N ILE A 321 -0.04 7.07 12.42
CA ILE A 321 -0.44 8.45 12.72
C ILE A 321 0.20 9.48 11.79
N GLY A 322 1.45 9.31 11.41
CA GLY A 322 2.16 10.25 10.52
C GLY A 322 1.49 10.34 9.14
N ILE A 323 1.30 9.19 8.50
CA ILE A 323 0.65 9.11 7.18
C ILE A 323 -0.83 9.51 7.29
N PHE A 324 -1.52 9.11 8.36
CA PHE A 324 -2.92 9.50 8.59
C PHE A 324 -3.08 11.02 8.66
N ILE A 325 -2.20 11.72 9.40
CA ILE A 325 -2.24 13.19 9.47
C ILE A 325 -2.02 13.80 8.08
N MET A 326 -1.06 13.29 7.30
CA MET A 326 -0.85 13.78 5.94
C MET A 326 -2.11 13.62 5.08
N ILE A 327 -2.76 12.46 5.12
CA ILE A 327 -3.99 12.20 4.38
C ILE A 327 -5.09 13.17 4.81
N VAL A 328 -5.30 13.34 6.11
CA VAL A 328 -6.32 14.26 6.65
C VAL A 328 -6.07 15.70 6.21
N VAL A 329 -4.81 16.15 6.26
CA VAL A 329 -4.43 17.51 5.83
C VAL A 329 -4.66 17.70 4.33
N GLU A 330 -4.26 16.73 3.50
CA GLU A 330 -4.45 16.79 2.05
C GLU A 330 -5.94 16.86 1.68
N TYR A 331 -6.72 15.88 2.13
CA TYR A 331 -8.16 15.84 1.81
C TYR A 331 -8.94 16.99 2.45
N GLY A 332 -8.58 17.40 3.66
CA GLY A 332 -9.16 18.58 4.31
C GLY A 332 -8.94 19.85 3.48
N THR A 333 -7.78 19.99 2.86
CA THR A 333 -7.46 21.14 1.99
C THR A 333 -8.18 21.05 0.65
N ILE A 334 -8.26 19.85 0.05
CA ILE A 334 -9.05 19.65 -1.18
C ILE A 334 -10.51 20.01 -0.95
N ILE A 335 -11.12 19.53 0.14
CA ILE A 335 -12.53 19.78 0.45
C ILE A 335 -12.77 21.25 0.75
N SER A 336 -11.87 21.92 1.50
CA SER A 336 -12.08 23.28 1.97
C SER A 336 -11.68 24.35 0.94
N LYS A 337 -10.63 24.11 0.15
CA LYS A 337 -10.02 25.10 -0.77
C LYS A 337 -9.98 24.67 -2.23
N GLY A 338 -10.32 23.42 -2.54
CA GLY A 338 -10.26 22.88 -3.91
C GLY A 338 -8.84 22.72 -4.47
N VAL A 339 -7.81 22.76 -3.62
CA VAL A 339 -6.40 22.68 -4.05
C VAL A 339 -5.67 21.56 -3.32
N PHE A 340 -4.71 20.96 -4.01
CA PHE A 340 -3.78 20.00 -3.43
C PHE A 340 -2.61 20.75 -2.79
N ILE A 341 -2.19 20.35 -1.58
CA ILE A 341 -0.97 20.87 -0.94
C ILE A 341 0.25 20.22 -1.57
N TRP A 342 0.19 18.91 -1.78
CA TRP A 342 1.28 18.11 -2.28
C TRP A 342 0.95 17.56 -3.67
N ASN A 343 0.87 18.42 -4.65
CA ASN A 343 0.59 18.03 -6.03
C ASN A 343 1.91 17.66 -6.77
N PRO A 344 2.00 16.53 -7.48
CA PRO A 344 1.03 15.43 -7.60
C PRO A 344 1.38 14.27 -6.66
N MET A 345 0.62 14.07 -5.61
CA MET A 345 0.83 12.92 -4.73
C MET A 345 0.24 11.65 -5.34
N ARG A 346 1.01 10.93 -6.13
CA ARG A 346 0.58 9.68 -6.76
C ARG A 346 0.08 8.65 -5.74
N ILE A 347 0.73 8.57 -4.57
CA ILE A 347 0.37 7.58 -3.56
C ILE A 347 -0.96 7.91 -2.88
N PHE A 348 -1.29 9.20 -2.70
CA PHE A 348 -2.57 9.60 -2.09
C PHE A 348 -3.74 9.52 -3.06
N ASN A 349 -3.49 9.48 -4.36
CA ASN A 349 -4.49 9.10 -5.35
C ASN A 349 -4.79 7.59 -5.33
N LEU A 350 -3.99 6.79 -4.65
CA LEU A 350 -4.18 5.35 -4.46
C LEU A 350 -4.98 5.02 -3.19
N PHE A 351 -5.01 5.96 -2.24
CA PHE A 351 -5.79 5.83 -1.01
C PHE A 351 -6.90 6.89 -1.05
N PRO A 352 -8.16 6.46 -1.21
CA PRO A 352 -9.30 7.35 -1.19
C PRO A 352 -9.55 7.94 0.20
#